data_42a4020285a6c8785365749386cb0908
#
_entry.id   42a4020285a6c8785365749386cb0908
#
_cell.length_a   1.000
_cell.length_b   1.000
_cell.length_c   1.000
_cell.angle_alpha   90.00
_cell.angle_beta   90.00
_cell.angle_gamma   90.00
#
_symmetry.space_group_name_H-M   'P 1'
#
loop_
_entity.id
_entity.type
_entity.pdbx_description
1 polymer ?
#
loop_
_entity_poly.entity_id
_entity_poly.type
_entity_poly.pdbx_seq_one_letter_code
_entity_poly.pdbx_strand_id
1 'polypeptide(L)'
;MLKLDFEKIFKNKEKEFKLKVKFEVKDGDFCAIFGKSGSGKTTLLRILAGFEKARGICTFNNTIFFDDKNFLSPQKRKLGFVFQDYALFENMNVEQNLLFAKKDLKFANELLELLDLSKHKKSHILELSGGQKQRVALARAIMQKPKLLLLDEPFSALDNEIKLHLHDYLLNIHKTYKITTILISHDVSEVYKLANKVIILENGAIIKEGSPNEVFLKTQGSQKFAIKARILKLQKQDSIFIAILAIGNQISQVALSPLEAKDFKENDEVLLSQKAFALNLTKI
;
A
#
# COMPACT_ATOMS: atom_id res chain seq x y z
N MET A 1 18.21 10.82 -2.78
CA MET A 1 17.28 11.09 -1.67
C MET A 1 16.11 11.91 -2.17
N LEU A 2 14.88 11.53 -1.81
CA LEU A 2 13.64 12.27 -2.09
C LEU A 2 13.32 13.16 -0.88
N LYS A 3 13.07 14.45 -1.11
CA LYS A 3 12.67 15.41 -0.06
C LYS A 3 11.39 16.10 -0.50
N LEU A 4 10.44 16.19 0.43
CA LEU A 4 9.14 16.83 0.23
C LEU A 4 8.85 17.76 1.39
N ASP A 5 8.39 18.96 1.06
CA ASP A 5 7.81 19.91 2.00
C ASP A 5 6.81 20.76 1.20
N PHE A 6 5.55 20.36 1.19
CA PHE A 6 4.55 21.02 0.37
C PHE A 6 3.15 21.00 0.97
N GLU A 7 2.32 21.89 0.47
CA GLU A 7 0.88 21.90 0.77
C GLU A 7 0.05 22.03 -0.50
N LYS A 8 -1.13 21.43 -0.47
CA LYS A 8 -2.18 21.59 -1.49
C LYS A 8 -3.54 21.70 -0.83
N ILE A 9 -4.30 22.70 -1.24
CA ILE A 9 -5.65 22.97 -0.75
C ILE A 9 -6.64 22.62 -1.85
N PHE A 10 -7.64 21.83 -1.52
CA PHE A 10 -8.81 21.54 -2.35
C PHE A 10 -10.01 22.24 -1.75
N LYS A 11 -10.65 23.09 -2.53
CA LYS A 11 -11.87 23.80 -2.11
C LYS A 11 -13.04 23.28 -2.94
N ASN A 12 -13.98 22.63 -2.28
CA ASN A 12 -15.33 22.40 -2.80
C ASN A 12 -16.29 23.31 -2.05
N LYS A 13 -17.50 23.52 -2.62
CA LYS A 13 -18.49 24.46 -2.05
C LYS A 13 -18.82 24.23 -0.58
N GLU A 14 -18.59 23.03 -0.03
CA GLU A 14 -18.98 22.65 1.33
C GLU A 14 -17.81 22.23 2.25
N LYS A 15 -16.64 21.87 1.71
CA LYS A 15 -15.49 21.41 2.49
C LYS A 15 -14.17 21.84 1.89
N GLU A 16 -13.28 22.26 2.77
CA GLU A 16 -11.86 22.46 2.46
C GLU A 16 -11.07 21.23 2.91
N PHE A 17 -10.29 20.63 2.02
CA PHE A 17 -9.33 19.58 2.36
C PHE A 17 -7.93 20.10 2.09
N LYS A 18 -7.07 20.04 3.11
CA LYS A 18 -5.68 20.49 3.04
C LYS A 18 -4.74 19.30 3.17
N LEU A 19 -3.97 19.03 2.13
CA LEU A 19 -2.85 18.10 2.17
C LEU A 19 -1.57 18.88 2.49
N LYS A 20 -0.97 18.63 3.66
CA LYS A 20 0.30 19.25 4.08
C LYS A 20 1.24 18.16 4.55
N VAL A 21 2.35 17.97 3.84
CA VAL A 21 3.31 16.90 4.11
C VAL A 21 4.74 17.40 4.09
N LYS A 22 5.54 16.88 5.03
CA LYS A 22 6.98 17.12 5.10
C LYS A 22 7.65 15.83 5.52
N PHE A 23 8.44 15.23 4.63
CA PHE A 23 9.21 14.02 4.92
C PHE A 23 10.34 13.81 3.90
N GLU A 24 11.21 12.88 4.23
CA GLU A 24 12.34 12.49 3.37
C GLU A 24 12.36 10.97 3.19
N VAL A 25 12.80 10.50 2.01
CA VAL A 25 13.03 9.08 1.72
C VAL A 25 14.46 8.93 1.17
N LYS A 26 15.24 8.05 1.80
CA LYS A 26 16.63 7.80 1.37
C LYS A 26 16.64 7.07 0.02
N ASP A 27 17.74 7.20 -0.70
CA ASP A 27 17.91 6.44 -1.95
C ASP A 27 17.92 4.94 -1.65
N GLY A 28 17.15 4.21 -2.44
CA GLY A 28 17.00 2.79 -2.27
C GLY A 28 16.10 2.38 -1.10
N ASP A 29 15.41 3.31 -0.42
CA ASP A 29 14.37 2.94 0.55
C ASP A 29 13.09 2.47 -0.15
N PHE A 30 12.39 1.56 0.50
CA PHE A 30 11.03 1.17 0.19
C PHE A 30 10.10 1.81 1.23
N CYS A 31 9.51 2.95 0.87
CA CYS A 31 8.64 3.72 1.75
C CYS A 31 7.16 3.44 1.47
N ALA A 32 6.42 3.03 2.47
CA ALA A 32 4.97 2.87 2.38
C ALA A 32 4.24 4.08 2.96
N ILE A 33 3.23 4.57 2.24
CA ILE A 33 2.28 5.57 2.71
C ILE A 33 0.97 4.84 3.05
N PHE A 34 0.68 4.77 4.32
CA PHE A 34 -0.46 4.05 4.88
C PHE A 34 -1.50 5.03 5.42
N GLY A 35 -2.78 4.70 5.32
CA GLY A 35 -3.87 5.53 5.85
C GLY A 35 -5.22 5.18 5.26
N LYS A 36 -6.29 5.71 5.86
CA LYS A 36 -7.67 5.48 5.41
C LYS A 36 -7.93 6.04 4.01
N SER A 37 -8.97 5.55 3.34
CA SER A 37 -9.43 6.14 2.09
C SER A 37 -9.76 7.63 2.30
N GLY A 38 -9.45 8.46 1.30
CA GLY A 38 -9.68 9.92 1.37
C GLY A 38 -8.61 10.70 2.15
N SER A 39 -7.57 10.07 2.73
CA SER A 39 -6.53 10.80 3.48
C SER A 39 -5.55 11.61 2.60
N GLY A 40 -5.63 11.50 1.27
CA GLY A 40 -4.79 12.25 0.32
C GLY A 40 -3.59 11.48 -0.26
N LYS A 41 -3.51 10.16 -0.05
CA LYS A 41 -2.38 9.31 -0.53
C LYS A 41 -2.18 9.36 -2.04
N THR A 42 -3.22 9.06 -2.81
CA THR A 42 -3.19 9.12 -4.29
C THR A 42 -2.83 10.52 -4.78
N THR A 43 -3.39 11.56 -4.15
CA THR A 43 -3.04 12.96 -4.48
C THR A 43 -1.55 13.24 -4.25
N LEU A 44 -0.98 12.73 -3.15
CA LEU A 44 0.45 12.85 -2.87
C LEU A 44 1.28 12.22 -4.00
N LEU A 45 0.96 10.98 -4.43
CA LEU A 45 1.67 10.35 -5.55
C LEU A 45 1.49 11.13 -6.86
N ARG A 46 0.29 11.67 -7.14
CA ARG A 46 0.03 12.48 -8.33
C ARG A 46 0.86 13.76 -8.35
N ILE A 47 1.05 14.40 -7.18
CA ILE A 47 1.93 15.56 -7.03
C ILE A 47 3.40 15.16 -7.28
N LEU A 48 3.85 14.04 -6.71
CA LEU A 48 5.19 13.49 -6.96
C LEU A 48 5.43 13.15 -8.43
N ALA A 49 4.42 12.64 -9.11
CA ALA A 49 4.51 12.33 -10.54
C ALA A 49 4.42 13.58 -11.45
N GLY A 50 3.94 14.72 -10.92
CA GLY A 50 3.76 15.95 -11.66
C GLY A 50 2.42 16.07 -12.39
N PHE A 51 1.45 15.21 -12.07
CA PHE A 51 0.08 15.31 -12.58
C PHE A 51 -0.73 16.38 -11.84
N GLU A 52 -0.28 16.76 -10.66
CA GLU A 52 -0.91 17.78 -9.81
C GLU A 52 0.12 18.79 -9.35
N LYS A 53 -0.27 20.07 -9.28
CA LYS A 53 0.57 21.14 -8.72
C LYS A 53 0.31 21.30 -7.23
N ALA A 54 1.36 21.65 -6.48
CA ALA A 54 1.29 22.01 -5.06
C ALA A 54 2.19 23.21 -4.80
N ARG A 55 2.06 23.85 -3.63
CA ARG A 55 2.95 24.93 -3.18
C ARG A 55 3.98 24.35 -2.23
N GLY A 56 5.24 24.79 -2.37
CA GLY A 56 6.35 24.29 -1.57
C GLY A 56 7.45 23.69 -2.44
N ILE A 57 8.19 22.71 -1.92
CA ILE A 57 9.35 22.14 -2.61
C ILE A 57 9.27 20.61 -2.64
N CYS A 58 9.68 20.05 -3.80
CA CYS A 58 9.94 18.64 -3.96
C CYS A 58 11.22 18.44 -4.78
N THR A 59 12.15 17.65 -4.23
CA THR A 59 13.42 17.34 -4.91
C THR A 59 13.69 15.84 -4.89
N PHE A 60 14.27 15.31 -5.95
CA PHE A 60 14.77 13.94 -6.02
C PHE A 60 16.15 13.90 -6.65
N ASN A 61 17.16 13.37 -5.93
CA ASN A 61 18.56 13.26 -6.39
C ASN A 61 19.08 14.58 -7.00
N ASN A 62 18.96 15.67 -6.25
CA ASN A 62 19.35 17.03 -6.63
C ASN A 62 18.55 17.63 -7.81
N THR A 63 17.56 16.91 -8.33
CA THR A 63 16.65 17.45 -9.33
C THR A 63 15.44 18.07 -8.65
N ILE A 64 15.17 19.34 -8.91
CA ILE A 64 13.96 20.01 -8.42
C ILE A 64 12.78 19.53 -9.27
N PHE A 65 11.81 18.84 -8.63
CA PHE A 65 10.57 18.45 -9.28
C PHE A 65 9.60 19.63 -9.32
N PHE A 66 9.55 20.39 -8.25
CA PHE A 66 8.90 21.68 -8.20
C PHE A 66 9.38 22.50 -6.99
N ASP A 67 9.32 23.81 -7.15
CA ASP A 67 9.46 24.82 -6.10
C ASP A 67 8.54 26.00 -6.46
N ASP A 68 8.67 27.15 -5.81
CA ASP A 68 7.86 28.33 -6.08
C ASP A 68 8.02 28.91 -7.51
N LYS A 69 9.14 28.61 -8.18
CA LYS A 69 9.52 29.13 -9.49
C LYS A 69 9.50 28.07 -10.59
N ASN A 70 9.76 26.83 -10.25
CA ASN A 70 10.00 25.75 -11.19
C ASN A 70 8.93 24.65 -11.08
N PHE A 71 8.56 24.07 -12.21
CA PHE A 71 7.72 22.86 -12.23
C PHE A 71 8.19 21.93 -13.34
N LEU A 72 8.79 20.82 -12.96
CA LEU A 72 9.24 19.79 -13.90
C LEU A 72 8.05 18.95 -14.36
N SER A 73 7.80 18.88 -15.67
CA SER A 73 6.69 18.09 -16.23
C SER A 73 6.87 16.59 -15.96
N PRO A 74 5.78 15.79 -15.93
CA PRO A 74 5.83 14.34 -15.64
C PRO A 74 6.86 13.59 -16.49
N GLN A 75 6.90 13.87 -17.79
CA GLN A 75 7.79 13.19 -18.76
C GLN A 75 9.28 13.41 -18.45
N LYS A 76 9.62 14.54 -17.81
CA LYS A 76 11.00 14.88 -17.45
C LYS A 76 11.42 14.32 -16.09
N ARG A 77 10.50 13.82 -15.25
CA ARG A 77 10.80 13.29 -13.91
C ARG A 77 11.45 11.92 -13.94
N LYS A 78 11.43 11.22 -15.06
CA LYS A 78 12.08 9.90 -15.27
C LYS A 78 11.77 8.89 -14.15
N LEU A 79 10.51 8.80 -13.76
CA LEU A 79 10.01 7.88 -12.75
C LEU A 79 9.12 6.79 -13.37
N GLY A 80 8.98 5.65 -12.67
CA GLY A 80 7.96 4.65 -12.96
C GLY A 80 6.69 4.96 -12.15
N PHE A 81 5.53 4.77 -12.75
CA PHE A 81 4.24 4.95 -12.07
C PHE A 81 3.30 3.79 -12.39
N VAL A 82 2.73 3.18 -11.36
CA VAL A 82 1.64 2.22 -11.48
C VAL A 82 0.38 2.87 -10.92
N PHE A 83 -0.60 3.06 -11.81
CA PHE A 83 -1.91 3.64 -11.47
C PHE A 83 -2.83 2.56 -10.89
N GLN A 84 -3.78 2.96 -10.08
CA GLN A 84 -4.81 2.07 -9.52
C GLN A 84 -5.68 1.43 -10.62
N ASP A 85 -5.92 2.13 -11.71
CA ASP A 85 -6.66 1.68 -12.90
C ASP A 85 -5.77 1.09 -13.99
N TYR A 86 -4.48 0.82 -13.64
CA TYR A 86 -3.42 0.28 -14.52
C TYR A 86 -3.02 1.18 -15.70
N ALA A 87 -3.90 2.03 -16.22
CA ALA A 87 -3.71 2.93 -17.35
C ALA A 87 -3.00 2.28 -18.55
N LEU A 88 -3.37 1.03 -18.89
CA LEU A 88 -2.82 0.29 -20.03
C LEU A 88 -3.41 0.77 -21.35
N PHE A 89 -2.63 0.70 -22.42
CA PHE A 89 -3.10 1.02 -23.78
C PHE A 89 -3.85 -0.19 -24.34
N GLU A 90 -5.19 -0.09 -24.39
CA GLU A 90 -6.08 -1.18 -24.84
C GLU A 90 -5.93 -1.53 -26.33
N ASN A 91 -5.50 -0.57 -27.14
CA ASN A 91 -5.19 -0.76 -28.56
C ASN A 91 -3.83 -1.42 -28.84
N MET A 92 -3.10 -1.80 -27.81
CA MET A 92 -1.80 -2.45 -27.85
C MET A 92 -1.85 -3.81 -27.16
N ASN A 93 -1.05 -4.78 -27.66
CA ASN A 93 -0.82 -6.02 -26.95
C ASN A 93 0.15 -5.81 -25.76
N VAL A 94 0.39 -6.87 -24.98
CA VAL A 94 1.26 -6.83 -23.80
C VAL A 94 2.67 -6.35 -24.13
N GLU A 95 3.31 -6.96 -25.14
CA GLU A 95 4.66 -6.58 -25.57
C GLU A 95 4.74 -5.11 -26.01
N GLN A 96 3.75 -4.66 -26.80
CA GLN A 96 3.67 -3.27 -27.26
C GLN A 96 3.53 -2.29 -26.11
N ASN A 97 2.74 -2.62 -25.08
CA ASN A 97 2.63 -1.80 -23.88
C ASN A 97 3.98 -1.60 -23.18
N LEU A 98 4.80 -2.67 -23.09
CA LEU A 98 6.14 -2.57 -22.49
C LEU A 98 7.08 -1.76 -23.37
N LEU A 99 7.12 -2.06 -24.68
CA LEU A 99 8.01 -1.41 -25.63
C LEU A 99 7.66 0.05 -25.89
N PHE A 100 6.42 0.46 -25.61
CA PHE A 100 6.03 1.87 -25.63
C PHE A 100 6.82 2.68 -24.59
N ALA A 101 7.06 2.14 -23.39
CA ALA A 101 7.84 2.80 -22.37
C ALA A 101 9.32 2.89 -22.74
N LYS A 102 9.89 1.79 -23.31
CA LYS A 102 11.28 1.75 -23.80
C LYS A 102 11.42 0.63 -24.81
N LYS A 103 12.03 0.92 -25.95
CA LYS A 103 12.33 -0.05 -27.01
C LYS A 103 13.54 -0.93 -26.63
N ASP A 104 13.36 -1.85 -25.68
CA ASP A 104 14.35 -2.81 -25.22
C ASP A 104 13.68 -4.20 -25.16
N LEU A 105 13.71 -4.93 -26.29
CA LEU A 105 13.03 -6.21 -26.44
C LEU A 105 13.59 -7.27 -25.50
N LYS A 106 14.92 -7.25 -25.27
CA LYS A 106 15.56 -8.21 -24.37
C LYS A 106 15.03 -8.02 -22.95
N PHE A 107 15.06 -6.80 -22.45
CA PHE A 107 14.55 -6.49 -21.11
C PHE A 107 13.05 -6.69 -20.98
N ALA A 108 12.26 -6.41 -22.03
CA ALA A 108 10.83 -6.72 -22.05
C ALA A 108 10.58 -8.22 -21.87
N ASN A 109 11.34 -9.09 -22.58
CA ASN A 109 11.22 -10.53 -22.43
C ASN A 109 11.61 -11.02 -21.03
N GLU A 110 12.70 -10.48 -20.44
CA GLU A 110 13.10 -10.77 -19.07
C GLU A 110 11.97 -10.42 -18.07
N LEU A 111 11.34 -9.25 -18.23
CA LEU A 111 10.22 -8.85 -17.38
C LEU A 111 8.96 -9.71 -17.58
N LEU A 112 8.67 -10.11 -18.83
CA LEU A 112 7.52 -10.98 -19.12
C LEU A 112 7.69 -12.38 -18.53
N GLU A 113 8.89 -12.95 -18.60
CA GLU A 113 9.21 -14.22 -17.97
C GLU A 113 9.07 -14.13 -16.46
N LEU A 114 9.67 -13.16 -15.88
CA LEU A 114 9.75 -12.88 -14.48
C LEU A 114 8.36 -12.60 -13.86
N LEU A 115 7.40 -12.03 -14.60
CA LEU A 115 6.01 -11.77 -14.18
C LEU A 115 5.02 -12.88 -14.63
N ASP A 116 5.53 -14.01 -15.11
CA ASP A 116 4.69 -15.09 -15.65
C ASP A 116 3.68 -14.58 -16.69
N LEU A 117 4.18 -13.77 -17.64
CA LEU A 117 3.40 -13.19 -18.72
C LEU A 117 3.87 -13.63 -20.11
N SER A 118 4.87 -14.52 -20.20
CA SER A 118 5.46 -14.96 -21.48
C SER A 118 4.42 -15.50 -22.45
N LYS A 119 3.45 -16.28 -21.94
CA LYS A 119 2.35 -16.86 -22.74
C LYS A 119 1.37 -15.80 -23.24
N HIS A 120 1.29 -14.66 -22.56
CA HIS A 120 0.38 -13.56 -22.89
C HIS A 120 1.04 -12.43 -23.67
N LYS A 121 2.30 -12.60 -24.08
CA LYS A 121 3.11 -11.58 -24.76
C LYS A 121 2.38 -10.90 -25.94
N LYS A 122 1.62 -11.65 -26.72
CA LYS A 122 0.85 -11.17 -27.89
C LYS A 122 -0.64 -10.97 -27.62
N SER A 123 -1.13 -11.27 -26.42
CA SER A 123 -2.53 -11.07 -26.05
C SER A 123 -2.87 -9.60 -25.98
N HIS A 124 -4.10 -9.26 -26.37
CA HIS A 124 -4.65 -7.92 -26.18
C HIS A 124 -4.95 -7.67 -24.70
N ILE A 125 -4.83 -6.42 -24.28
CA ILE A 125 -5.05 -6.05 -22.86
C ILE A 125 -6.45 -6.42 -22.37
N LEU A 126 -7.46 -6.35 -23.25
CA LEU A 126 -8.85 -6.67 -22.91
C LEU A 126 -9.06 -8.17 -22.60
N GLU A 127 -8.21 -9.05 -23.12
CA GLU A 127 -8.27 -10.49 -22.90
C GLU A 127 -7.68 -10.93 -21.56
N LEU A 128 -7.01 -10.01 -20.85
CA LEU A 128 -6.29 -10.30 -19.63
C LEU A 128 -7.18 -10.20 -18.39
N SER A 129 -6.93 -11.06 -17.40
CA SER A 129 -7.50 -10.92 -16.06
C SER A 129 -6.97 -9.65 -15.36
N GLY A 130 -7.66 -9.21 -14.31
CA GLY A 130 -7.23 -8.04 -13.51
C GLY A 130 -5.79 -8.17 -13.00
N GLY A 131 -5.42 -9.35 -12.48
CA GLY A 131 -4.06 -9.62 -12.01
C GLY A 131 -3.02 -9.63 -13.13
N GLN A 132 -3.37 -10.11 -14.32
CA GLN A 132 -2.47 -10.04 -15.49
C GLN A 132 -2.27 -8.59 -15.94
N LYS A 133 -3.34 -7.79 -16.02
CA LYS A 133 -3.26 -6.35 -16.33
C LYS A 133 -2.35 -5.62 -15.35
N GLN A 134 -2.48 -5.91 -14.08
CA GLN A 134 -1.66 -5.32 -13.02
C GLN A 134 -0.17 -5.66 -13.19
N ARG A 135 0.16 -6.93 -13.49
CA ARG A 135 1.53 -7.37 -13.78
C ARG A 135 2.10 -6.66 -15.01
N VAL A 136 1.30 -6.47 -16.07
CA VAL A 136 1.70 -5.70 -17.26
C VAL A 136 1.98 -4.24 -16.91
N ALA A 137 1.15 -3.60 -16.10
CA ALA A 137 1.36 -2.22 -15.65
C ALA A 137 2.65 -2.07 -14.85
N LEU A 138 2.94 -3.03 -13.96
CA LEU A 138 4.19 -3.06 -13.21
C LEU A 138 5.40 -3.25 -14.13
N ALA A 139 5.35 -4.22 -15.06
CA ALA A 139 6.40 -4.43 -16.05
C ALA A 139 6.68 -3.15 -16.85
N ARG A 140 5.64 -2.48 -17.34
CA ARG A 140 5.75 -1.24 -18.10
C ARG A 140 6.39 -0.10 -17.29
N ALA A 141 6.03 0.03 -16.02
CA ALA A 141 6.61 1.05 -15.13
C ALA A 141 8.12 0.84 -14.89
N ILE A 142 8.57 -0.42 -14.93
CA ILE A 142 9.97 -0.81 -14.70
C ILE A 142 10.81 -0.74 -15.98
N MET A 143 10.20 -0.78 -17.17
CA MET A 143 10.91 -0.82 -18.46
C MET A 143 11.99 0.28 -18.61
N GLN A 144 11.75 1.46 -18.07
CA GLN A 144 12.74 2.56 -18.11
C GLN A 144 13.85 2.45 -17.07
N LYS A 145 13.86 1.40 -16.23
CA LYS A 145 14.75 1.22 -15.08
C LYS A 145 14.78 2.50 -14.21
N PRO A 146 13.59 2.93 -13.72
CA PRO A 146 13.49 4.21 -13.03
C PRO A 146 14.27 4.18 -11.70
N LYS A 147 14.78 5.33 -11.26
CA LYS A 147 15.36 5.48 -9.91
C LYS A 147 14.31 5.73 -8.83
N LEU A 148 13.11 6.16 -9.23
CA LEU A 148 11.95 6.36 -8.35
C LEU A 148 10.74 5.63 -8.94
N LEU A 149 10.14 4.74 -8.17
CA LEU A 149 8.95 3.98 -8.52
C LEU A 149 7.80 4.36 -7.60
N LEU A 150 6.68 4.77 -8.18
CA LEU A 150 5.47 5.15 -7.48
C LEU A 150 4.38 4.12 -7.74
N LEU A 151 3.82 3.54 -6.69
CA LEU A 151 2.86 2.45 -6.74
C LEU A 151 1.58 2.84 -5.99
N ASP A 152 0.47 3.00 -6.70
CA ASP A 152 -0.83 3.35 -6.13
C ASP A 152 -1.71 2.11 -6.02
N GLU A 153 -1.78 1.50 -4.83
CA GLU A 153 -2.51 0.27 -4.50
C GLU A 153 -2.27 -0.88 -5.51
N PRO A 154 -1.00 -1.23 -5.80
CA PRO A 154 -0.65 -2.13 -6.91
C PRO A 154 -1.08 -3.58 -6.70
N PHE A 155 -1.65 -3.95 -5.55
CA PHE A 155 -2.02 -5.33 -5.21
C PHE A 155 -3.49 -5.51 -4.86
N SER A 156 -4.31 -4.45 -4.95
CA SER A 156 -5.70 -4.44 -4.47
C SER A 156 -6.63 -5.43 -5.17
N ALA A 157 -6.35 -5.78 -6.43
CA ALA A 157 -7.19 -6.67 -7.25
C ALA A 157 -6.64 -8.11 -7.37
N LEU A 158 -5.68 -8.50 -6.51
CA LEU A 158 -5.03 -9.80 -6.56
C LEU A 158 -5.45 -10.71 -5.43
N ASP A 159 -5.53 -12.02 -5.72
CA ASP A 159 -5.62 -13.07 -4.73
C ASP A 159 -4.30 -13.22 -3.95
N ASN A 160 -4.39 -13.81 -2.75
CA ASN A 160 -3.28 -13.87 -1.81
C ASN A 160 -2.05 -14.61 -2.37
N GLU A 161 -2.23 -15.68 -3.15
CA GLU A 161 -1.13 -16.44 -3.72
C GLU A 161 -0.34 -15.61 -4.74
N ILE A 162 -1.05 -14.94 -5.66
CA ILE A 162 -0.45 -14.06 -6.66
C ILE A 162 0.24 -12.87 -5.99
N LYS A 163 -0.39 -12.28 -4.94
CA LYS A 163 0.21 -11.20 -4.16
C LYS A 163 1.57 -11.59 -3.59
N LEU A 164 1.68 -12.78 -2.97
CA LEU A 164 2.94 -13.22 -2.35
C LEU A 164 4.07 -13.31 -3.38
N HIS A 165 3.82 -13.91 -4.54
CA HIS A 165 4.81 -13.99 -5.62
C HIS A 165 5.20 -12.61 -6.13
N LEU A 166 4.23 -11.70 -6.29
CA LEU A 166 4.50 -10.35 -6.79
C LEU A 166 5.27 -9.49 -5.78
N HIS A 167 5.05 -9.69 -4.48
CA HIS A 167 5.83 -9.05 -3.43
C HIS A 167 7.31 -9.44 -3.50
N ASP A 168 7.61 -10.75 -3.57
CA ASP A 168 8.98 -11.24 -3.65
C ASP A 168 9.68 -10.74 -4.90
N TYR A 169 8.92 -10.68 -5.98
CA TYR A 169 9.33 -10.14 -7.25
C TYR A 169 9.70 -8.65 -7.18
N LEU A 170 8.78 -7.84 -6.64
CA LEU A 170 9.01 -6.41 -6.49
C LEU A 170 10.21 -6.12 -5.58
N LEU A 171 10.39 -6.91 -4.50
CA LEU A 171 11.56 -6.81 -3.64
C LEU A 171 12.87 -7.15 -4.37
N ASN A 172 12.85 -8.17 -5.23
CA ASN A 172 14.01 -8.53 -6.03
C ASN A 172 14.40 -7.41 -6.99
N ILE A 173 13.45 -6.86 -7.74
CA ILE A 173 13.67 -5.71 -8.63
C ILE A 173 14.16 -4.50 -7.84
N HIS A 174 13.50 -4.15 -6.75
CA HIS A 174 13.88 -3.04 -5.88
C HIS A 174 15.34 -3.15 -5.43
N LYS A 175 15.77 -4.33 -4.97
CA LYS A 175 17.14 -4.59 -4.53
C LYS A 175 18.14 -4.56 -5.69
N THR A 176 17.82 -5.25 -6.81
CA THR A 176 18.71 -5.39 -7.97
C THR A 176 19.01 -4.03 -8.60
N TYR A 177 18.00 -3.20 -8.76
CA TYR A 177 18.13 -1.89 -9.41
C TYR A 177 18.28 -0.72 -8.44
N LYS A 178 18.27 -0.98 -7.12
CA LYS A 178 18.36 0.04 -6.05
C LYS A 178 17.34 1.17 -6.27
N ILE A 179 16.10 0.80 -6.58
CA ILE A 179 15.02 1.73 -6.88
C ILE A 179 14.48 2.31 -5.58
N THR A 180 14.41 3.62 -5.45
CA THR A 180 13.61 4.23 -4.38
C THR A 180 12.13 4.01 -4.69
N THR A 181 11.38 3.39 -3.78
CA THR A 181 9.99 3.01 -4.04
C THR A 181 9.06 3.70 -3.05
N ILE A 182 7.98 4.29 -3.56
CA ILE A 182 6.87 4.79 -2.74
C ILE A 182 5.64 3.93 -3.04
N LEU A 183 5.13 3.25 -2.04
CA LEU A 183 3.96 2.38 -2.11
C LEU A 183 2.80 3.00 -1.35
N ILE A 184 1.65 3.13 -1.98
CA ILE A 184 0.38 3.30 -1.26
C ILE A 184 -0.23 1.91 -1.05
N SER A 185 -0.53 1.59 0.19
CA SER A 185 -1.31 0.40 0.56
C SER A 185 -2.14 0.69 1.81
N HIS A 186 -3.23 -0.03 1.95
CA HIS A 186 -4.05 -0.10 3.16
C HIS A 186 -3.92 -1.47 3.87
N ASP A 187 -3.10 -2.37 3.33
CA ASP A 187 -2.82 -3.69 3.89
C ASP A 187 -1.53 -3.65 4.73
N VAL A 188 -1.66 -3.89 6.04
CA VAL A 188 -0.55 -3.88 6.98
C VAL A 188 0.49 -4.96 6.66
N SER A 189 0.04 -6.13 6.16
CA SER A 189 0.93 -7.26 5.84
C SER A 189 1.82 -6.94 4.63
N GLU A 190 1.27 -6.28 3.60
CA GLU A 190 2.02 -5.78 2.45
C GLU A 190 3.10 -4.78 2.89
N VAL A 191 2.69 -3.80 3.71
CA VAL A 191 3.59 -2.76 4.21
C VAL A 191 4.69 -3.36 5.07
N TYR A 192 4.35 -4.30 5.97
CA TYR A 192 5.32 -4.95 6.85
C TYR A 192 6.34 -5.79 6.08
N LYS A 193 5.91 -6.49 5.01
CA LYS A 193 6.77 -7.31 4.17
C LYS A 193 7.69 -6.48 3.26
N LEU A 194 7.17 -5.39 2.69
CA LEU A 194 7.85 -4.67 1.60
C LEU A 194 8.65 -3.46 2.08
N ALA A 195 8.13 -2.71 3.06
CA ALA A 195 8.66 -1.40 3.40
C ALA A 195 9.70 -1.46 4.51
N ASN A 196 10.74 -0.60 4.42
CA ASN A 196 11.65 -0.31 5.51
C ASN A 196 11.32 1.04 6.19
N LYS A 197 10.51 1.87 5.55
CA LYS A 197 9.96 3.11 6.11
C LYS A 197 8.45 3.16 5.91
N VAL A 198 7.70 3.61 6.91
CA VAL A 198 6.24 3.79 6.87
C VAL A 198 5.90 5.21 7.28
N ILE A 199 4.95 5.80 6.57
CA ILE A 199 4.37 7.10 6.86
C ILE A 199 2.86 6.91 6.99
N ILE A 200 2.29 7.28 8.13
CA ILE A 200 0.85 7.28 8.34
C ILE A 200 0.30 8.64 7.96
N LEU A 201 -0.57 8.66 6.95
CA LEU A 201 -1.26 9.85 6.47
C LEU A 201 -2.73 9.83 6.91
N GLU A 202 -3.16 10.83 7.64
CA GLU A 202 -4.54 10.97 8.09
C GLU A 202 -5.00 12.42 7.92
N ASN A 203 -6.20 12.60 7.31
CA ASN A 203 -6.79 13.92 7.08
C ASN A 203 -5.83 14.94 6.43
N GLY A 204 -5.00 14.48 5.50
CA GLY A 204 -4.04 15.32 4.79
C GLY A 204 -2.77 15.66 5.54
N ALA A 205 -2.54 15.09 6.73
CA ALA A 205 -1.34 15.32 7.54
C ALA A 205 -0.63 14.02 7.90
N ILE A 206 0.69 14.09 8.08
CA ILE A 206 1.48 12.97 8.60
C ILE A 206 1.31 12.95 10.11
N ILE A 207 0.82 11.83 10.65
CA ILE A 207 0.61 11.64 12.09
C ILE A 207 1.67 10.76 12.73
N LYS A 208 2.34 9.92 11.94
CA LYS A 208 3.42 9.04 12.43
C LYS A 208 4.33 8.63 11.28
N GLU A 209 5.63 8.50 11.54
CA GLU A 209 6.59 7.90 10.63
C GLU A 209 7.62 7.06 11.39
N GLY A 210 8.19 6.06 10.74
CA GLY A 210 9.21 5.18 11.31
C GLY A 210 9.36 3.88 10.52
N SER A 211 10.03 2.90 11.09
CA SER A 211 10.04 1.52 10.58
C SER A 211 8.67 0.85 10.77
N PRO A 212 8.34 -0.23 10.03
CA PRO A 212 7.09 -0.97 10.25
C PRO A 212 6.88 -1.39 11.71
N ASN A 213 7.95 -1.82 12.39
CA ASN A 213 7.90 -2.19 13.80
C ASN A 213 7.50 -1.00 14.69
N GLU A 214 8.12 0.16 14.52
CA GLU A 214 7.83 1.36 15.31
C GLU A 214 6.42 1.89 15.04
N VAL A 215 5.91 1.70 13.84
CA VAL A 215 4.61 2.23 13.45
C VAL A 215 3.47 1.31 13.88
N PHE A 216 3.57 0.00 13.64
CA PHE A 216 2.47 -0.95 13.83
C PHE A 216 2.55 -1.75 15.13
N LEU A 217 3.75 -2.00 15.66
CA LEU A 217 3.87 -2.74 16.92
C LEU A 217 3.84 -1.77 18.11
N LYS A 218 2.91 -2.00 19.02
CA LYS A 218 2.88 -1.28 20.31
C LYS A 218 3.92 -1.91 21.23
N THR A 219 5.12 -1.34 21.28
CA THR A 219 6.16 -1.73 22.24
C THR A 219 5.92 -1.06 23.60
N GLN A 220 4.89 -1.46 24.34
CA GLN A 220 4.76 -1.07 25.76
C GLN A 220 4.25 -2.25 26.59
N GLY A 221 5.11 -2.74 27.46
CA GLY A 221 4.78 -3.73 28.50
C GLY A 221 4.45 -5.12 27.96
N SER A 222 4.34 -6.13 28.83
CA SER A 222 4.04 -7.53 28.50
C SER A 222 3.10 -7.66 27.29
N GLN A 223 3.64 -8.11 26.17
CA GLN A 223 2.95 -8.17 24.87
C GLN A 223 1.62 -8.93 25.05
N LYS A 224 0.52 -8.20 25.07
CA LYS A 224 -0.81 -8.77 25.04
C LYS A 224 -1.17 -8.95 23.56
N PHE A 225 -1.41 -10.19 23.15
CA PHE A 225 -2.10 -10.42 21.90
C PHE A 225 -3.50 -9.81 22.02
N ALA A 226 -3.90 -8.95 21.07
CA ALA A 226 -5.18 -8.29 21.12
C ALA A 226 -5.77 -8.17 19.72
N ILE A 227 -6.98 -8.69 19.53
CA ILE A 227 -7.73 -8.63 18.27
C ILE A 227 -9.03 -7.88 18.52
N LYS A 228 -9.37 -6.97 17.60
CA LYS A 228 -10.70 -6.34 17.61
C LYS A 228 -11.74 -7.37 17.19
N ALA A 229 -12.81 -7.46 17.96
CA ALA A 229 -13.95 -8.31 17.68
C ALA A 229 -15.23 -7.51 17.91
N ARG A 230 -16.34 -7.98 17.31
CA ARG A 230 -17.68 -7.46 17.59
C ARG A 230 -18.53 -8.56 18.21
N ILE A 231 -19.26 -8.26 19.27
CA ILE A 231 -20.21 -9.19 19.88
C ILE A 231 -21.44 -9.30 18.97
N LEU A 232 -21.63 -10.47 18.40
CA LEU A 232 -22.82 -10.77 17.57
C LEU A 232 -24.01 -11.19 18.43
N LYS A 233 -23.74 -11.95 19.49
CA LYS A 233 -24.78 -12.46 20.40
C LYS A 233 -24.21 -12.76 21.76
N LEU A 234 -25.03 -12.54 22.80
CA LEU A 234 -24.73 -12.92 24.17
C LEU A 234 -25.79 -13.91 24.65
N GLN A 235 -25.40 -15.14 24.96
CA GLN A 235 -26.32 -16.20 25.36
C GLN A 235 -26.00 -16.67 26.77
N LYS A 236 -26.99 -16.77 27.62
CA LYS A 236 -26.86 -17.41 28.93
C LYS A 236 -26.91 -18.92 28.74
N GLN A 237 -25.91 -19.62 29.25
CA GLN A 237 -25.88 -21.08 29.28
C GLN A 237 -25.49 -21.53 30.69
N ASP A 238 -26.44 -22.07 31.42
CA ASP A 238 -26.32 -22.45 32.83
C ASP A 238 -25.82 -21.30 33.73
N SER A 239 -24.62 -21.43 34.26
CA SER A 239 -23.97 -20.47 35.17
C SER A 239 -23.01 -19.49 34.49
N ILE A 240 -22.87 -19.57 33.15
CA ILE A 240 -21.99 -18.71 32.36
C ILE A 240 -22.71 -18.03 31.21
N PHE A 241 -22.07 -17.06 30.59
CA PHE A 241 -22.52 -16.46 29.33
C PHE A 241 -21.55 -16.83 28.21
N ILE A 242 -22.09 -17.15 27.04
CA ILE A 242 -21.31 -17.36 25.82
C ILE A 242 -21.49 -16.14 24.94
N ALA A 243 -20.40 -15.43 24.71
CA ALA A 243 -20.33 -14.34 23.72
C ALA A 243 -19.89 -14.91 22.37
N ILE A 244 -20.73 -14.75 21.35
CA ILE A 244 -20.41 -15.08 19.96
C ILE A 244 -19.79 -13.83 19.34
N LEU A 245 -18.57 -13.95 18.84
CA LEU A 245 -17.75 -12.84 18.37
C LEU A 245 -17.47 -12.97 16.87
N ALA A 246 -17.60 -11.85 16.14
CA ALA A 246 -17.03 -11.72 14.80
C ALA A 246 -15.60 -11.17 14.90
N ILE A 247 -14.65 -11.90 14.32
CA ILE A 247 -13.22 -11.54 14.24
C ILE A 247 -12.84 -11.54 12.77
N GLY A 248 -12.84 -10.35 12.13
CA GLY A 248 -12.70 -10.28 10.67
C GLY A 248 -13.80 -11.09 9.97
N ASN A 249 -13.41 -12.10 9.18
CA ASN A 249 -14.32 -13.00 8.47
C ASN A 249 -14.60 -14.33 9.22
N GLN A 250 -14.22 -14.42 10.48
CA GLN A 250 -14.40 -15.63 11.29
C GLN A 250 -15.33 -15.38 12.47
N ILE A 251 -16.00 -16.44 12.91
CA ILE A 251 -16.82 -16.43 14.11
C ILE A 251 -16.11 -17.26 15.18
N SER A 252 -16.05 -16.73 16.39
CA SER A 252 -15.50 -17.40 17.56
C SER A 252 -16.43 -17.26 18.74
N GLN A 253 -16.19 -18.01 19.81
CA GLN A 253 -16.97 -17.92 21.04
C GLN A 253 -16.04 -17.79 22.25
N VAL A 254 -16.49 -17.02 23.23
CA VAL A 254 -15.78 -16.81 24.50
C VAL A 254 -16.77 -16.98 25.65
N ALA A 255 -16.36 -17.77 26.64
CA ALA A 255 -17.13 -17.90 27.88
C ALA A 255 -16.81 -16.71 28.79
N LEU A 256 -17.88 -16.10 29.34
CA LEU A 256 -17.82 -14.99 30.28
C LEU A 256 -18.49 -15.40 31.58
N SER A 257 -17.93 -14.99 32.69
CA SER A 257 -18.66 -15.07 33.98
C SER A 257 -19.86 -14.13 33.99
N PRO A 258 -20.87 -14.35 34.86
CA PRO A 258 -22.02 -13.44 34.98
C PRO A 258 -21.64 -11.98 35.34
N LEU A 259 -20.51 -11.80 36.01
CA LEU A 259 -20.00 -10.45 36.34
C LEU A 259 -19.45 -9.74 35.11
N GLU A 260 -18.62 -10.45 34.30
CA GLU A 260 -18.04 -9.89 33.09
C GLU A 260 -19.12 -9.60 32.04
N ALA A 261 -20.11 -10.49 31.91
CA ALA A 261 -21.17 -10.34 30.91
C ALA A 261 -22.05 -9.09 31.12
N LYS A 262 -22.09 -8.50 32.33
CA LYS A 262 -22.85 -7.27 32.61
C LYS A 262 -22.35 -6.05 31.87
N ASP A 263 -21.05 -6.02 31.56
CA ASP A 263 -20.38 -4.88 30.95
C ASP A 263 -20.50 -4.87 29.43
N PHE A 264 -21.08 -5.93 28.82
CA PHE A 264 -21.13 -6.11 27.38
C PHE A 264 -22.55 -6.24 26.86
N LYS A 265 -22.76 -5.73 25.63
CA LYS A 265 -24.02 -5.82 24.88
C LYS A 265 -23.76 -6.35 23.46
N GLU A 266 -24.83 -6.86 22.81
CA GLU A 266 -24.79 -7.18 21.40
C GLU A 266 -24.43 -5.94 20.57
N ASN A 267 -23.58 -6.13 19.56
CA ASN A 267 -22.97 -5.13 18.68
C ASN A 267 -21.84 -4.30 19.29
N ASP A 268 -21.45 -4.52 20.55
CA ASP A 268 -20.27 -3.86 21.11
C ASP A 268 -18.99 -4.25 20.36
N GLU A 269 -18.14 -3.26 20.12
CA GLU A 269 -16.75 -3.49 19.68
C GLU A 269 -15.88 -3.76 20.92
N VAL A 270 -15.26 -4.94 20.94
CA VAL A 270 -14.46 -5.43 22.06
C VAL A 270 -13.03 -5.75 21.63
N LEU A 271 -12.12 -5.75 22.59
CA LEU A 271 -10.76 -6.19 22.41
C LEU A 271 -10.57 -7.58 23.04
N LEU A 272 -10.47 -8.61 22.19
CA LEU A 272 -10.11 -9.95 22.64
C LEU A 272 -8.61 -10.00 22.89
N SER A 273 -8.17 -10.14 24.14
CA SER A 273 -6.75 -10.11 24.48
C SER A 273 -6.34 -11.32 25.32
N GLN A 274 -5.12 -11.81 25.09
CA GLN A 274 -4.51 -12.88 25.87
C GLN A 274 -3.07 -12.51 26.24
N LYS A 275 -2.57 -13.01 27.38
CA LYS A 275 -1.17 -12.87 27.76
C LYS A 275 -0.29 -13.60 26.73
N ALA A 276 0.80 -13.00 26.30
CA ALA A 276 1.64 -13.48 25.19
C ALA A 276 2.19 -14.92 25.40
N PHE A 277 2.40 -15.32 26.63
CA PHE A 277 2.97 -16.66 26.97
C PHE A 277 1.98 -17.83 26.84
N ALA A 278 0.72 -17.59 26.50
CA ALA A 278 -0.31 -18.63 26.35
C ALA A 278 -0.70 -18.87 24.88
N LEU A 279 0.00 -18.23 23.90
CA LEU A 279 -0.28 -18.42 22.48
C LEU A 279 0.53 -19.60 21.94
N ASN A 280 -0.17 -20.59 21.37
CA ASN A 280 0.44 -21.67 20.59
C ASN A 280 0.32 -21.34 19.10
N LEU A 281 1.43 -21.49 18.38
CA LEU A 281 1.46 -21.41 16.92
C LEU A 281 1.41 -22.82 16.35
N THR A 282 0.39 -23.11 15.56
CA THR A 282 0.26 -24.39 14.84
C THR A 282 0.28 -24.10 13.35
N LYS A 283 1.12 -24.85 12.62
CA LYS A 283 1.12 -24.76 11.16
C LYS A 283 -0.12 -25.48 10.63
N ILE A 284 -0.88 -24.84 9.74
CA ILE A 284 -2.05 -25.37 9.04
C ILE A 284 -1.60 -26.03 7.75
#